data_35e5f709a2e02986c331ef11224419ee
#
_entry.id   35e5f709a2e02986c331ef11224419ee
#
_cell.length_a   1.000
_cell.length_b   1.000
_cell.length_c   1.000
_cell.angle_alpha   90.00
_cell.angle_beta   90.00
_cell.angle_gamma   90.00
#
_symmetry.space_group_name_H-M   'P 1'
#
loop_
_entity.id
_entity.type
_entity.pdbx_description
1 polymer ?
#
loop_
_entity_poly.entity_id
_entity_poly.type
_entity_poly.pdbx_seq_one_letter_code
_entity_poly.pdbx_strand_id
1 'polypeptide(L)'
;IGHEAPGLAMHVKGLELPGYDLRKLKSLAVGLAVCARGADHNRSGAYEADFSALDSTQADRTHSVARDACDTEDRSAIMDSMILCKFIRGCLTDFWNDCSRFLTLTTASNRTGEELRDTARRIIDLKKLFNQKAGWRQEDDQLPARFFSDAPQNPGTLSRDEFQAHINAYYERRHWETSGRLTDSRHQELTELVNQTRRALAWES
;
A
#
# COMPACT_ATOMS: atom_id res chain seq x y z
N ILE A 1 19.01 20.12 9.04
CA ILE A 1 18.81 20.71 7.71
C ILE A 1 17.49 21.43 7.84
N GLY A 2 17.56 22.74 8.10
CA GLY A 2 16.44 23.53 8.54
C GLY A 2 15.51 23.98 7.43
N HIS A 3 14.73 25.01 7.69
CA HIS A 3 13.74 25.60 6.79
C HIS A 3 14.28 26.06 5.42
N GLU A 4 15.60 26.14 5.26
CA GLU A 4 16.26 26.63 4.05
C GLU A 4 16.34 25.62 2.89
N ALA A 5 16.18 24.32 3.16
CA ALA A 5 16.32 23.28 2.14
C ALA A 5 15.30 22.13 2.26
N PRO A 6 13.98 22.42 2.33
CA PRO A 6 12.96 21.37 2.46
C PRO A 6 12.95 20.42 1.26
N GLY A 7 13.34 20.89 0.08
CA GLY A 7 13.40 20.08 -1.15
C GLY A 7 14.53 19.04 -1.17
N LEU A 8 15.46 19.09 -0.22
CA LEU A 8 16.51 18.07 -0.08
C LEU A 8 16.08 16.87 0.77
N ALA A 9 15.01 17.00 1.54
CA ALA A 9 14.50 15.92 2.38
C ALA A 9 13.72 14.92 1.52
N MET A 10 14.29 13.72 1.36
CA MET A 10 13.72 12.64 0.57
C MET A 10 12.79 11.80 1.44
N HIS A 11 11.52 12.17 1.51
CA HIS A 11 10.51 11.50 2.36
C HIS A 11 9.14 11.45 1.68
N VAL A 12 8.28 10.54 2.15
CA VAL A 12 6.84 10.55 1.89
C VAL A 12 6.12 10.61 3.25
N LYS A 13 5.19 11.54 3.43
CA LYS A 13 4.44 11.73 4.69
C LYS A 13 5.34 11.80 5.93
N GLY A 14 6.52 12.43 5.79
CA GLY A 14 7.48 12.58 6.90
C GLY A 14 8.36 11.36 7.20
N LEU A 15 8.14 10.23 6.53
CA LEU A 15 9.00 9.05 6.64
C LEU A 15 10.04 9.05 5.53
N GLU A 16 11.31 8.91 5.91
CA GLU A 16 12.46 8.86 5.02
C GLU A 16 12.36 7.70 4.01
N LEU A 17 12.78 7.95 2.78
CA LEU A 17 12.78 6.93 1.72
C LEU A 17 13.85 5.86 1.98
N PRO A 18 13.52 4.58 1.76
CA PRO A 18 14.52 3.52 1.79
C PRO A 18 15.47 3.64 0.60
N GLY A 19 16.64 2.98 0.67
CA GLY A 19 17.72 3.06 -0.30
C GLY A 19 17.44 2.36 -1.64
N TYR A 20 16.24 2.51 -2.21
CA TYR A 20 15.84 1.96 -3.51
C TYR A 20 15.73 3.06 -4.57
N ASP A 21 16.08 2.76 -5.83
CA ASP A 21 15.83 3.67 -6.95
C ASP A 21 14.41 3.50 -7.50
N LEU A 22 13.50 4.34 -7.03
CA LEU A 22 12.08 4.32 -7.40
C LEU A 22 11.81 4.66 -8.86
N ARG A 23 12.80 5.22 -9.58
CA ARG A 23 12.66 5.50 -11.02
C ARG A 23 12.57 4.23 -11.85
N LYS A 24 13.12 3.12 -11.34
CA LYS A 24 13.10 1.78 -11.96
C LYS A 24 12.09 0.85 -11.30
N LEU A 25 11.89 0.98 -10.00
CA LEU A 25 10.98 0.16 -9.21
C LEU A 25 9.61 0.85 -9.12
N LYS A 26 8.81 0.75 -10.19
CA LYS A 26 7.59 1.54 -10.38
C LYS A 26 6.46 1.12 -9.43
N SER A 27 6.34 -0.18 -9.15
CA SER A 27 5.35 -0.67 -8.19
C SER A 27 5.71 -0.23 -6.77
N LEU A 28 6.99 -0.22 -6.41
CA LEU A 28 7.46 0.31 -5.14
C LEU A 28 7.25 1.83 -5.06
N ALA A 29 7.48 2.57 -6.14
CA ALA A 29 7.23 4.01 -6.20
C ALA A 29 5.78 4.36 -5.82
N VAL A 30 4.81 3.64 -6.42
CA VAL A 30 3.39 3.76 -6.06
C VAL A 30 3.16 3.33 -4.62
N GLY A 31 3.63 2.14 -4.25
CA GLY A 31 3.41 1.58 -2.92
C GLY A 31 3.93 2.48 -1.79
N LEU A 32 5.08 3.14 -1.95
CA LEU A 32 5.59 4.09 -0.95
C LEU A 32 4.77 5.38 -0.90
N ALA A 33 4.31 5.88 -2.05
CA ALA A 33 3.51 7.10 -2.11
C ALA A 33 2.15 6.93 -1.43
N VAL A 34 1.44 5.82 -1.69
CA VAL A 34 0.08 5.59 -1.18
C VAL A 34 0.06 4.98 0.24
N CYS A 35 1.15 4.36 0.68
CA CYS A 35 1.24 3.72 1.98
C CYS A 35 0.78 4.67 3.10
N ALA A 36 -0.10 4.17 3.96
CA ALA A 36 -0.70 4.97 5.02
C ALA A 36 0.31 5.59 5.99
N ARG A 37 1.46 4.95 6.18
CA ARG A 37 2.54 5.39 7.06
C ARG A 37 3.59 6.26 6.35
N GLY A 38 3.55 6.36 5.03
CA GLY A 38 4.58 7.01 4.21
C GLY A 38 5.55 6.00 3.61
N ALA A 39 6.83 6.36 3.44
CA ALA A 39 7.83 5.59 2.69
C ALA A 39 8.25 4.25 3.34
N ASP A 40 7.29 3.43 3.73
CA ASP A 40 7.54 2.14 4.39
C ASP A 40 7.51 0.97 3.40
N HIS A 41 8.68 0.52 2.97
CA HIS A 41 8.82 -0.59 2.03
C HIS A 41 8.30 -1.93 2.56
N ASN A 42 8.29 -2.15 3.88
CA ASN A 42 7.77 -3.39 4.48
C ASN A 42 6.24 -3.42 4.49
N ARG A 43 5.59 -2.25 4.61
CA ARG A 43 4.12 -2.15 4.52
C ARG A 43 3.64 -2.24 3.08
N SER A 44 4.40 -1.70 2.14
CA SER A 44 4.11 -1.80 0.71
C SER A 44 4.43 -3.20 0.15
N GLY A 45 5.61 -3.74 0.41
CA GLY A 45 6.09 -5.01 -0.15
C GLY A 45 6.34 -4.99 -1.67
N ALA A 46 6.05 -3.90 -2.36
CA ALA A 46 5.95 -3.85 -3.83
C ALA A 46 7.28 -4.03 -4.57
N TYR A 47 8.42 -3.85 -3.88
CA TYR A 47 9.74 -4.15 -4.48
C TYR A 47 9.90 -5.61 -4.92
N GLU A 48 9.18 -6.53 -4.31
CA GLU A 48 9.23 -7.95 -4.69
C GLU A 48 8.62 -8.19 -6.07
N ALA A 49 7.48 -7.54 -6.34
CA ALA A 49 6.85 -7.59 -7.65
C ALA A 49 7.74 -6.94 -8.71
N ASP A 50 8.37 -5.81 -8.41
CA ASP A 50 9.29 -5.14 -9.33
C ASP A 50 10.51 -6.03 -9.65
N PHE A 51 11.12 -6.67 -8.67
CA PHE A 51 12.24 -7.59 -8.89
C PHE A 51 11.83 -8.83 -9.70
N SER A 52 10.63 -9.35 -9.47
CA SER A 52 10.10 -10.49 -10.23
C SER A 52 9.74 -10.10 -11.67
N ALA A 53 9.41 -8.83 -11.93
CA ALA A 53 8.99 -8.32 -13.24
C ALA A 53 10.13 -7.82 -14.12
N LEU A 54 11.40 -7.82 -13.65
CA LEU A 54 12.55 -7.34 -14.42
C LEU A 54 12.72 -8.05 -15.77
N ASP A 55 12.21 -9.27 -15.91
CA ASP A 55 12.30 -10.09 -17.13
C ASP A 55 11.00 -10.06 -17.97
N SER A 56 9.94 -9.32 -17.55
CA SER A 56 8.66 -9.38 -18.24
C SER A 56 8.43 -8.23 -19.23
N THR A 57 7.99 -8.58 -20.45
CA THR A 57 7.65 -7.65 -21.55
C THR A 57 6.13 -7.36 -21.59
N GLN A 58 5.48 -7.09 -20.47
CA GLN A 58 4.01 -6.88 -20.43
C GLN A 58 3.60 -5.57 -21.12
N ALA A 59 2.57 -5.63 -21.96
CA ALA A 59 2.11 -4.53 -22.79
C ALA A 59 1.38 -3.42 -22.00
N ASP A 60 0.66 -3.77 -20.92
CA ASP A 60 -0.03 -2.79 -20.04
C ASP A 60 0.62 -2.72 -18.66
N ARG A 61 1.70 -1.95 -18.60
CA ARG A 61 2.48 -1.78 -17.37
C ARG A 61 1.76 -0.94 -16.31
N THR A 62 0.86 -0.03 -16.69
CA THR A 62 0.16 0.82 -15.72
C THR A 62 -0.72 -0.01 -14.80
N HIS A 63 -1.56 -0.87 -15.37
CA HIS A 63 -2.42 -1.76 -14.58
C HIS A 63 -1.63 -2.84 -13.83
N SER A 64 -0.52 -3.32 -14.39
CA SER A 64 0.38 -4.25 -13.70
C SER A 64 0.97 -3.62 -12.45
N VAL A 65 1.52 -2.40 -12.54
CA VAL A 65 2.11 -1.67 -11.42
C VAL A 65 1.09 -1.44 -10.29
N ALA A 66 -0.10 -0.96 -10.60
CA ALA A 66 -1.16 -0.73 -9.62
C ALA A 66 -1.65 -2.03 -8.97
N ARG A 67 -1.80 -3.11 -9.75
CA ARG A 67 -2.14 -4.44 -9.24
C ARG A 67 -1.08 -4.92 -8.25
N ASP A 68 0.17 -4.85 -8.65
CA ASP A 68 1.29 -5.36 -7.86
C ASP A 68 1.43 -4.58 -6.55
N ALA A 69 1.26 -3.25 -6.58
CA ALA A 69 1.23 -2.41 -5.37
C ALA A 69 0.08 -2.79 -4.42
N CYS A 70 -1.14 -3.02 -4.95
CA CYS A 70 -2.28 -3.44 -4.14
C CYS A 70 -2.08 -4.84 -3.54
N ASP A 71 -1.69 -5.81 -4.37
CA ASP A 71 -1.61 -7.22 -3.96
C ASP A 71 -0.50 -7.43 -2.91
N THR A 72 0.64 -6.74 -3.04
CA THR A 72 1.73 -6.82 -2.06
C THR A 72 1.38 -6.11 -0.76
N GLU A 73 0.69 -4.97 -0.82
CA GLU A 73 0.21 -4.26 0.37
C GLU A 73 -0.83 -5.10 1.14
N ASP A 74 -1.76 -5.75 0.45
CA ASP A 74 -2.76 -6.65 1.04
C ASP A 74 -2.09 -7.83 1.76
N ARG A 75 -1.10 -8.49 1.11
CA ARG A 75 -0.30 -9.53 1.76
C ARG A 75 0.44 -9.01 2.97
N SER A 76 1.04 -7.83 2.87
CA SER A 76 1.75 -7.19 3.99
C SER A 76 0.82 -6.90 5.15
N ALA A 77 -0.41 -6.47 4.91
CA ALA A 77 -1.41 -6.23 5.95
C ALA A 77 -1.78 -7.50 6.72
N ILE A 78 -1.94 -8.63 6.04
CA ILE A 78 -2.21 -9.93 6.68
C ILE A 78 -0.99 -10.42 7.45
N MET A 79 0.21 -10.34 6.88
CA MET A 79 1.44 -10.73 7.58
C MET A 79 1.62 -9.94 8.88
N ASP A 80 1.38 -8.62 8.84
CA ASP A 80 1.47 -7.78 10.02
C ASP A 80 0.42 -8.16 11.08
N SER A 81 -0.81 -8.45 10.66
CA SER A 81 -1.91 -8.82 11.57
C SER A 81 -1.69 -10.18 12.21
N MET A 82 -1.04 -11.10 11.51
CA MET A 82 -0.68 -12.44 12.00
C MET A 82 0.70 -12.48 12.67
N ILE A 83 1.40 -11.33 12.77
CA ILE A 83 2.75 -11.24 13.36
C ILE A 83 3.76 -12.13 12.63
N LEU A 84 3.60 -12.32 11.33
CA LEU A 84 4.50 -13.12 10.50
C LEU A 84 5.75 -12.32 10.12
N CYS A 85 6.90 -12.96 10.24
CA CYS A 85 8.16 -12.37 9.80
C CYS A 85 8.16 -12.16 8.28
N LYS A 86 8.55 -10.98 7.81
CA LYS A 86 8.59 -10.67 6.37
C LYS A 86 9.56 -11.55 5.57
N PHE A 87 10.59 -12.10 6.21
CA PHE A 87 11.55 -12.97 5.55
C PHE A 87 11.02 -14.37 5.20
N ILE A 88 9.87 -14.80 5.78
CA ILE A 88 9.28 -16.11 5.46
C ILE A 88 8.35 -16.08 4.24
N ARG A 89 8.06 -14.91 3.65
CA ARG A 89 7.06 -14.80 2.57
C ARG A 89 7.42 -15.63 1.33
N GLY A 90 8.70 -15.81 1.04
CA GLY A 90 9.15 -16.73 -0.02
C GLY A 90 8.89 -18.22 0.25
N CYS A 91 8.57 -18.59 1.49
CA CYS A 91 8.22 -19.95 1.88
C CYS A 91 6.72 -20.26 1.74
N LEU A 92 5.88 -19.21 1.57
CA LEU A 92 4.43 -19.33 1.43
C LEU A 92 4.08 -19.44 -0.04
N THR A 93 3.98 -20.65 -0.57
CA THR A 93 3.74 -20.90 -2.00
C THR A 93 2.30 -20.59 -2.42
N ASP A 94 1.35 -20.81 -1.52
CA ASP A 94 -0.05 -20.40 -1.65
C ASP A 94 -0.41 -19.49 -0.48
N PHE A 95 0.07 -18.25 -0.53
CA PHE A 95 0.03 -17.29 0.56
C PHE A 95 -1.32 -17.23 1.30
N TRP A 96 -2.42 -17.13 0.55
CA TRP A 96 -3.74 -16.93 1.15
C TRP A 96 -4.26 -18.18 1.86
N ASN A 97 -4.07 -19.35 1.25
CA ASN A 97 -4.46 -20.62 1.86
C ASN A 97 -3.52 -21.02 2.99
N ASP A 98 -2.23 -20.76 2.87
CA ASP A 98 -1.26 -21.00 3.94
C ASP A 98 -1.58 -20.13 5.17
N CYS A 99 -1.85 -18.84 5.01
CA CYS A 99 -2.26 -17.95 6.09
C CYS A 99 -3.60 -18.39 6.71
N SER A 100 -4.58 -18.77 5.90
CA SER A 100 -5.85 -19.34 6.35
C SER A 100 -5.63 -20.55 7.25
N ARG A 101 -4.77 -21.48 6.81
CA ARG A 101 -4.44 -22.69 7.57
C ARG A 101 -3.72 -22.37 8.88
N PHE A 102 -2.76 -21.44 8.87
CA PHE A 102 -2.08 -20.99 10.09
C PHE A 102 -3.08 -20.39 11.09
N LEU A 103 -3.98 -19.52 10.63
CA LEU A 103 -4.98 -18.90 11.48
C LEU A 103 -5.89 -19.96 12.12
N THR A 104 -6.37 -20.92 11.33
CA THR A 104 -7.21 -22.02 11.83
C THR A 104 -6.49 -22.84 12.89
N LEU A 105 -5.22 -23.20 12.66
CA LEU A 105 -4.44 -24.05 13.58
C LEU A 105 -4.10 -23.34 14.89
N THR A 106 -3.92 -22.01 14.86
CA THR A 106 -3.47 -21.24 16.04
C THR A 106 -4.60 -20.64 16.86
N THR A 107 -5.73 -20.32 16.22
CA THR A 107 -6.83 -19.58 16.87
C THR A 107 -8.17 -20.31 16.80
N ALA A 108 -8.26 -21.46 16.13
CA ALA A 108 -9.50 -22.16 15.78
C ALA A 108 -10.48 -21.30 14.92
N SER A 109 -10.03 -20.16 14.40
CA SER A 109 -10.82 -19.30 13.52
C SER A 109 -10.76 -19.83 12.09
N ASN A 110 -11.85 -20.41 11.62
CA ASN A 110 -11.93 -20.96 10.27
C ASN A 110 -12.27 -19.87 9.27
N ARG A 111 -11.25 -19.26 8.66
CA ARG A 111 -11.35 -18.24 7.60
C ARG A 111 -10.75 -18.76 6.32
N THR A 112 -11.45 -18.58 5.21
CA THR A 112 -10.92 -18.90 3.87
C THR A 112 -9.86 -17.89 3.42
N GLY A 113 -9.05 -18.26 2.41
CA GLY A 113 -8.10 -17.33 1.81
C GLY A 113 -8.78 -16.11 1.18
N GLU A 114 -10.02 -16.25 0.68
CA GLU A 114 -10.80 -15.14 0.13
C GLU A 114 -11.26 -14.16 1.24
N GLU A 115 -11.78 -14.67 2.34
CA GLU A 115 -12.13 -13.86 3.52
C GLU A 115 -10.92 -13.10 4.09
N LEU A 116 -9.71 -13.69 4.01
CA LEU A 116 -8.48 -13.01 4.38
C LEU A 116 -8.13 -11.88 3.40
N ARG A 117 -8.34 -12.06 2.09
CA ARG A 117 -8.17 -10.97 1.10
C ARG A 117 -9.11 -9.81 1.38
N ASP A 118 -10.37 -10.08 1.67
CA ASP A 118 -11.36 -9.05 2.02
C ASP A 118 -11.00 -8.35 3.33
N THR A 119 -10.45 -9.11 4.28
CA THR A 119 -9.93 -8.55 5.53
C THR A 119 -8.73 -7.62 5.27
N ALA A 120 -7.80 -8.02 4.39
CA ALA A 120 -6.67 -7.17 4.01
C ALA A 120 -7.13 -5.84 3.41
N ARG A 121 -8.04 -5.88 2.43
CA ARG A 121 -8.63 -4.66 1.82
C ARG A 121 -9.28 -3.76 2.87
N ARG A 122 -10.04 -4.36 3.80
CA ARG A 122 -10.67 -3.62 4.90
C ARG A 122 -9.64 -2.97 5.82
N ILE A 123 -8.51 -3.63 6.12
CA ILE A 123 -7.42 -3.06 6.91
C ILE A 123 -6.83 -1.83 6.19
N ILE A 124 -6.60 -1.90 4.89
CA ILE A 124 -6.07 -0.79 4.10
C ILE A 124 -7.07 0.38 4.09
N ASP A 125 -8.35 0.10 3.87
CA ASP A 125 -9.41 1.11 3.90
C ASP A 125 -9.56 1.77 5.28
N LEU A 126 -9.43 1.00 6.38
CA LEU A 126 -9.45 1.56 7.74
C LEU A 126 -8.25 2.47 8.00
N LYS A 127 -7.06 2.11 7.51
CA LYS A 127 -5.88 2.99 7.57
C LYS A 127 -6.10 4.27 6.76
N LYS A 128 -6.72 4.17 5.58
CA LYS A 128 -7.09 5.33 4.76
C LYS A 128 -8.12 6.21 5.47
N LEU A 129 -9.16 5.62 6.06
CA LEU A 129 -10.15 6.34 6.87
C LEU A 129 -9.50 7.11 8.03
N PHE A 130 -8.56 6.47 8.74
CA PHE A 130 -7.80 7.11 9.81
C PHE A 130 -7.03 8.32 9.30
N ASN A 131 -6.29 8.15 8.19
CA ASN A 131 -5.49 9.23 7.59
C ASN A 131 -6.38 10.38 7.12
N GLN A 132 -7.53 10.11 6.49
CA GLN A 132 -8.49 11.15 6.10
C GLN A 132 -9.00 11.95 7.31
N LYS A 133 -9.29 11.28 8.43
CA LYS A 133 -9.67 11.95 9.68
C LYS A 133 -8.52 12.72 10.32
N ALA A 134 -7.28 12.30 10.07
CA ALA A 134 -6.06 12.98 10.52
C ALA A 134 -5.62 14.13 9.59
N GLY A 135 -6.39 14.44 8.54
CA GLY A 135 -6.10 15.57 7.64
C GLY A 135 -5.35 15.21 6.36
N TRP A 136 -5.27 13.93 6.00
CA TRP A 136 -4.68 13.49 4.74
C TRP A 136 -5.32 14.20 3.53
N ARG A 137 -4.49 14.56 2.57
CA ARG A 137 -4.85 15.16 1.28
C ARG A 137 -4.21 14.37 0.15
N GLN A 138 -4.75 14.51 -1.07
CA GLN A 138 -4.23 13.81 -2.25
C GLN A 138 -2.74 14.11 -2.51
N GLU A 139 -2.31 15.34 -2.20
CA GLU A 139 -0.93 15.78 -2.34
C GLU A 139 0.04 15.02 -1.41
N ASP A 140 -0.46 14.35 -0.38
CA ASP A 140 0.37 13.54 0.51
C ASP A 140 0.78 12.19 -0.13
N ASP A 141 0.04 11.73 -1.17
CA ASP A 141 0.37 10.53 -1.94
C ASP A 141 1.31 10.86 -3.11
N GLN A 142 2.43 11.53 -2.81
CA GLN A 142 3.41 12.00 -3.79
C GLN A 142 4.83 11.56 -3.43
N LEU A 143 5.64 11.38 -4.47
CA LEU A 143 7.09 11.28 -4.31
C LEU A 143 7.73 12.67 -4.28
N PRO A 144 8.91 12.82 -3.62
CA PRO A 144 9.68 14.06 -3.69
C PRO A 144 9.92 14.51 -5.14
N ALA A 145 9.73 15.80 -5.41
CA ALA A 145 9.83 16.39 -6.75
C ALA A 145 11.17 16.08 -7.44
N ARG A 146 12.23 15.90 -6.67
CA ARG A 146 13.58 15.57 -7.15
C ARG A 146 13.65 14.25 -7.93
N PHE A 147 12.77 13.27 -7.65
CA PHE A 147 12.70 12.04 -8.46
C PHE A 147 12.36 12.29 -9.92
N PHE A 148 11.68 13.38 -10.22
CA PHE A 148 11.24 13.73 -11.56
C PHE A 148 12.12 14.79 -12.23
N SER A 149 12.79 15.67 -11.43
CA SER A 149 13.63 16.75 -11.95
C SER A 149 15.05 16.30 -12.32
N ASP A 150 15.61 15.39 -11.54
CA ASP A 150 16.97 14.87 -11.71
C ASP A 150 16.97 13.56 -12.51
N ALA A 151 15.86 13.20 -13.14
CA ALA A 151 15.78 11.99 -13.96
C ALA A 151 16.71 12.15 -15.17
N PRO A 152 17.74 11.31 -15.30
CA PRO A 152 18.51 11.29 -16.54
C PRO A 152 17.55 10.97 -17.68
N GLN A 153 17.79 11.50 -18.88
CA GLN A 153 16.99 11.22 -20.09
C GLN A 153 17.17 9.76 -20.57
N ASN A 154 17.12 8.83 -19.63
CA ASN A 154 17.22 7.41 -19.93
C ASN A 154 15.83 6.85 -20.23
N PRO A 155 15.67 6.15 -21.36
CA PRO A 155 14.45 5.42 -21.65
C PRO A 155 14.08 4.49 -20.50
N GLY A 156 12.82 4.55 -20.04
CA GLY A 156 12.33 3.68 -18.96
C GLY A 156 12.39 4.26 -17.55
N THR A 157 12.87 5.51 -17.36
CA THR A 157 12.71 6.20 -16.07
C THR A 157 11.27 6.68 -15.87
N LEU A 158 10.79 6.62 -14.64
CA LEU A 158 9.45 7.03 -14.25
C LEU A 158 9.26 8.55 -14.47
N SER A 159 8.36 8.94 -15.38
CA SER A 159 7.95 10.33 -15.53
C SER A 159 6.86 10.71 -14.51
N ARG A 160 6.63 12.01 -14.31
CA ARG A 160 5.56 12.50 -13.43
C ARG A 160 4.18 12.06 -13.92
N ASP A 161 3.92 12.14 -15.22
CA ASP A 161 2.63 11.78 -15.81
C ASP A 161 2.39 10.26 -15.70
N GLU A 162 3.41 9.46 -15.96
CA GLU A 162 3.35 8.01 -15.77
C GLU A 162 3.11 7.65 -14.30
N PHE A 163 3.80 8.31 -13.37
CA PHE A 163 3.57 8.10 -11.94
C PHE A 163 2.14 8.44 -11.54
N GLN A 164 1.60 9.57 -12.00
CA GLN A 164 0.22 9.96 -11.71
C GLN A 164 -0.79 8.98 -12.31
N ALA A 165 -0.54 8.46 -13.51
CA ALA A 165 -1.37 7.42 -14.12
C ALA A 165 -1.39 6.13 -13.26
N HIS A 166 -0.24 5.74 -12.71
CA HIS A 166 -0.16 4.60 -11.80
C HIS A 166 -0.90 4.84 -10.47
N ILE A 167 -0.82 6.04 -9.89
CA ILE A 167 -1.57 6.43 -8.69
C ILE A 167 -3.09 6.34 -8.95
N ASN A 168 -3.55 6.89 -10.09
CA ASN A 168 -4.96 6.83 -10.46
C ASN A 168 -5.45 5.37 -10.64
N ALA A 169 -4.67 4.53 -11.31
CA ALA A 169 -4.97 3.10 -11.47
C ALA A 169 -4.99 2.35 -10.11
N TYR A 170 -4.13 2.75 -9.16
CA TYR A 170 -4.18 2.22 -7.80
C TYR A 170 -5.49 2.60 -7.08
N TYR A 171 -5.91 3.86 -7.14
CA TYR A 171 -7.17 4.31 -6.54
C TYR A 171 -8.38 3.59 -7.16
N GLU A 172 -8.42 3.45 -8.48
CA GLU A 172 -9.45 2.69 -9.19
C GLU A 172 -9.52 1.24 -8.70
N ARG A 173 -8.37 0.57 -8.60
CA ARG A 173 -8.30 -0.82 -8.12
C ARG A 173 -8.73 -0.98 -6.67
N ARG A 174 -8.51 0.05 -5.83
CA ARG A 174 -9.00 0.11 -4.44
C ARG A 174 -10.49 0.47 -4.36
N HIS A 175 -11.15 0.78 -5.48
CA HIS A 175 -12.51 1.33 -5.52
C HIS A 175 -12.65 2.62 -4.70
N TRP A 176 -11.59 3.43 -4.66
CA TRP A 176 -11.60 4.76 -4.09
C TRP A 176 -12.01 5.80 -5.16
N GLU A 177 -12.31 6.99 -4.74
CA GLU A 177 -12.54 8.10 -5.66
C GLU A 177 -11.25 8.49 -6.40
N THR A 178 -11.37 9.18 -7.53
CA THR A 178 -10.22 9.72 -8.27
C THR A 178 -9.37 10.69 -7.46
N SER A 179 -9.95 11.31 -6.43
CA SER A 179 -9.28 12.11 -5.41
C SER A 179 -8.42 11.29 -4.43
N GLY A 180 -8.48 9.96 -4.51
CA GLY A 180 -7.87 9.05 -3.55
C GLY A 180 -8.61 8.94 -2.22
N ARG A 181 -9.81 9.51 -2.10
CA ARG A 181 -10.67 9.38 -0.92
C ARG A 181 -11.46 8.08 -0.98
N LEU A 182 -11.86 7.57 0.18
CA LEU A 182 -12.89 6.53 0.25
C LEU A 182 -14.20 7.10 -0.29
N THR A 183 -14.98 6.27 -1.00
CA THR A 183 -16.35 6.64 -1.37
C THR A 183 -17.20 6.88 -0.12
N ASP A 184 -18.24 7.70 -0.22
CA ASP A 184 -19.10 8.01 0.92
C ASP A 184 -19.72 6.76 1.53
N SER A 185 -20.16 5.80 0.72
CA SER A 185 -20.71 4.53 1.18
C SER A 185 -19.67 3.72 1.97
N ARG A 186 -18.44 3.64 1.48
CA ARG A 186 -17.35 2.90 2.16
C ARG A 186 -16.94 3.59 3.45
N HIS A 187 -16.87 4.92 3.43
CA HIS A 187 -16.58 5.72 4.62
C HIS A 187 -17.62 5.49 5.73
N GLN A 188 -18.90 5.48 5.37
CA GLN A 188 -20.00 5.24 6.32
C GLN A 188 -19.94 3.81 6.89
N GLU A 189 -19.80 2.80 6.05
CA GLU A 189 -19.67 1.39 6.46
C GLU A 189 -18.54 1.20 7.48
N LEU A 190 -17.34 1.72 7.18
CA LEU A 190 -16.19 1.58 8.06
C LEU A 190 -16.34 2.36 9.37
N THR A 191 -17.00 3.52 9.32
CA THR A 191 -17.28 4.31 10.51
C THR A 191 -18.23 3.57 11.44
N GLU A 192 -19.27 2.94 10.90
CA GLU A 192 -20.20 2.12 11.67
C GLU A 192 -19.50 0.89 12.27
N LEU A 193 -18.67 0.20 11.50
CA LEU A 193 -17.87 -0.93 11.98
C LEU A 193 -16.98 -0.52 13.19
N VAL A 194 -16.30 0.63 13.10
CA VAL A 194 -15.48 1.14 14.21
C VAL A 194 -16.33 1.44 15.43
N ASN A 195 -17.52 2.02 15.26
CA ASN A 195 -18.43 2.34 16.37
C ASN A 195 -19.00 1.07 17.02
N GLN A 196 -19.35 0.06 16.24
CA GLN A 196 -19.82 -1.24 16.75
C GLN A 196 -18.70 -1.94 17.56
N THR A 197 -17.48 -1.96 17.04
CA THR A 197 -16.33 -2.54 17.75
C THR A 197 -16.05 -1.82 19.06
N ARG A 198 -16.10 -0.49 19.08
CA ARG A 198 -15.93 0.30 20.31
C ARG A 198 -16.99 -0.01 21.36
N ARG A 199 -18.27 -0.17 20.95
CA ARG A 199 -19.35 -0.55 21.87
C ARG A 199 -19.15 -1.94 22.43
N ALA A 200 -18.71 -2.89 21.60
CA ALA A 200 -18.42 -4.25 22.04
C ALA A 200 -17.27 -4.32 23.05
N LEU A 201 -16.22 -3.52 22.87
CA LEU A 201 -15.08 -3.46 23.79
C LEU A 201 -15.35 -2.65 25.07
N ALA A 202 -16.26 -1.68 25.03
CA ALA A 202 -16.56 -0.83 26.17
C ALA A 202 -17.41 -1.52 27.26
N TRP A 203 -18.03 -2.66 26.96
CA TRP A 203 -18.79 -3.40 27.96
C TRP A 203 -17.91 -4.39 28.75
N GLU A 204 -16.67 -4.63 28.31
CA GLU A 204 -15.68 -5.50 29.01
C GLU A 204 -14.82 -4.73 30.02
N SER A 205 -15.02 -3.41 30.15
CA SER A 205 -14.31 -2.52 31.07
C SER A 205 -15.24 -2.06 32.20
#